data_6011b01c5feaaad8b8bf604d3f2cdf98
#
_entry.id   6011b01c5feaaad8b8bf604d3f2cdf98
#
_cell.length_a   1.000
_cell.length_b   1.000
_cell.length_c   1.000
_cell.angle_alpha   90.00
_cell.angle_beta   90.00
_cell.angle_gamma   90.00
#
_symmetry.space_group_name_H-M   'P 1'
#
loop_
_entity.id
_entity.type
_entity.pdbx_description
1 polymer ?
#
loop_
_entity_poly.entity_id
_entity_poly.type
_entity_poly.pdbx_seq_one_letter_code
_entity_poly.pdbx_strand_id
1 'polypeptide(L)'
;MKKVLIVEDEKSLATVISDSLKNEGFETVIIHRGDEAIDCFYKEKPDLILLDINLPGMNGWEICKKLKALSQVPIIMVTARDSEFDEIKGLELGADDYITKPFTPKLLIIKLKKLFKLSNDTFFKIGDITFDFNTFKLDTPEESNILPRREAQLLEFFLRNQNIIFSRETLLNEVWGFEFFGDERAVDTIVKRLRKKLGSCDNYIKSVRGVGYVFKTD
;
A
#
# COMPACT_ATOMS: atom_id res chain seq x y z
N MET A 1 18.88 2.97 -6.05
CA MET A 1 17.88 2.50 -7.02
C MET A 1 17.11 1.38 -6.34
N LYS A 2 15.78 1.31 -6.46
CA LYS A 2 14.99 0.25 -5.81
C LYS A 2 15.13 -1.06 -6.57
N LYS A 3 15.35 -2.16 -5.85
CA LYS A 3 15.59 -3.50 -6.38
C LYS A 3 14.33 -4.36 -6.24
N VAL A 4 13.89 -5.00 -7.33
CA VAL A 4 12.73 -5.88 -7.38
C VAL A 4 13.20 -7.31 -7.69
N LEU A 5 12.86 -8.27 -6.81
CA LEU A 5 13.03 -9.69 -7.09
C LEU A 5 11.78 -10.21 -7.82
N ILE A 6 11.98 -10.82 -8.98
CA ILE A 6 10.93 -11.44 -9.80
C ILE A 6 11.08 -12.94 -9.70
N VAL A 7 10.08 -13.61 -9.13
CA VAL A 7 10.02 -15.07 -9.02
C VAL A 7 8.90 -15.56 -9.93
N GLU A 8 9.26 -16.00 -11.13
CA GLU A 8 8.34 -16.32 -12.24
C GLU A 8 8.97 -17.41 -13.11
N ASP A 9 8.28 -18.54 -13.29
CA ASP A 9 8.79 -19.66 -14.06
C ASP A 9 8.70 -19.44 -15.59
N GLU A 10 7.72 -18.64 -16.03
CA GLU A 10 7.60 -18.27 -17.45
C GLU A 10 8.65 -17.22 -17.83
N LYS A 11 9.72 -17.65 -18.48
CA LYS A 11 10.87 -16.81 -18.84
C LYS A 11 10.49 -15.60 -19.68
N SER A 12 9.56 -15.76 -20.63
CA SER A 12 9.06 -14.69 -21.49
C SER A 12 8.38 -13.59 -20.68
N LEU A 13 7.49 -13.95 -19.76
CA LEU A 13 6.80 -13.01 -18.88
C LEU A 13 7.78 -12.33 -17.93
N ALA A 14 8.67 -13.08 -17.29
CA ALA A 14 9.69 -12.54 -16.39
C ALA A 14 10.57 -11.48 -17.09
N THR A 15 10.94 -11.73 -18.37
CA THR A 15 11.73 -10.79 -19.17
C THR A 15 10.91 -9.51 -19.45
N VAL A 16 9.68 -9.63 -19.91
CA VAL A 16 8.80 -8.47 -20.20
C VAL A 16 8.58 -7.61 -18.94
N ILE A 17 8.36 -8.25 -17.80
CA ILE A 17 8.23 -7.55 -16.50
C ILE A 17 9.53 -6.82 -16.17
N SER A 18 10.66 -7.52 -16.25
CA SER A 18 11.98 -6.96 -15.93
C SER A 18 12.31 -5.74 -16.79
N ASP A 19 12.13 -5.84 -18.11
CA ASP A 19 12.42 -4.74 -19.02
C ASP A 19 11.52 -3.54 -18.77
N SER A 20 10.25 -3.78 -18.50
CA SER A 20 9.31 -2.71 -18.15
C SER A 20 9.70 -2.00 -16.85
N LEU A 21 10.16 -2.74 -15.85
CA LEU A 21 10.62 -2.17 -14.59
C LEU A 21 11.94 -1.42 -14.72
N LYS A 22 12.89 -1.94 -15.51
CA LYS A 22 14.16 -1.25 -15.81
C LYS A 22 13.93 0.08 -16.52
N ASN A 23 12.99 0.14 -17.45
CA ASN A 23 12.61 1.38 -18.12
C ASN A 23 12.03 2.44 -17.17
N GLU A 24 11.49 2.01 -16.02
CA GLU A 24 10.98 2.87 -14.97
C GLU A 24 12.02 3.15 -13.86
N GLY A 25 13.28 2.75 -14.07
CA GLY A 25 14.40 3.03 -13.16
C GLY A 25 14.52 2.06 -11.98
N PHE A 26 13.95 0.86 -12.06
CA PHE A 26 14.14 -0.19 -11.06
C PHE A 26 15.32 -1.10 -11.44
N GLU A 27 16.00 -1.63 -10.44
CA GLU A 27 16.90 -2.78 -10.58
C GLU A 27 16.09 -4.07 -10.44
N THR A 28 16.37 -5.10 -11.26
CA THR A 28 15.62 -6.35 -11.23
C THR A 28 16.54 -7.55 -11.12
N VAL A 29 16.12 -8.52 -10.32
CA VAL A 29 16.70 -9.87 -10.25
C VAL A 29 15.61 -10.86 -10.60
N ILE A 30 15.89 -11.82 -11.48
CA ILE A 30 14.92 -12.83 -11.92
C ILE A 30 15.40 -14.19 -11.44
N ILE A 31 14.49 -14.97 -10.88
CA ILE A 31 14.64 -16.40 -10.65
C ILE A 31 13.40 -17.14 -11.16
N HIS A 32 13.59 -18.41 -11.54
CA HIS A 32 12.55 -19.19 -12.20
C HIS A 32 12.06 -20.39 -11.36
N ARG A 33 12.56 -20.49 -10.14
CA ARG A 33 12.23 -21.60 -9.22
C ARG A 33 11.96 -21.05 -7.83
N GLY A 34 10.90 -21.58 -7.21
CA GLY A 34 10.50 -21.14 -5.88
C GLY A 34 11.44 -21.56 -4.76
N ASP A 35 12.13 -22.70 -4.91
CA ASP A 35 13.12 -23.18 -3.94
C ASP A 35 14.38 -22.29 -3.84
N GLU A 36 14.65 -21.45 -4.83
CA GLU A 36 15.74 -20.47 -4.82
C GLU A 36 15.36 -19.13 -4.14
N ALA A 37 14.07 -18.90 -3.89
CA ALA A 37 13.57 -17.59 -3.53
C ALA A 37 14.11 -17.04 -2.20
N ILE A 38 14.21 -17.91 -1.18
CA ILE A 38 14.68 -17.50 0.16
C ILE A 38 16.16 -17.16 0.12
N ASP A 39 16.99 -17.97 -0.53
CA ASP A 39 18.44 -17.72 -0.65
C ASP A 39 18.70 -16.46 -1.47
N CYS A 40 17.97 -16.28 -2.57
CA CYS A 40 18.06 -15.09 -3.41
C CYS A 40 17.63 -13.83 -2.62
N PHE A 41 16.58 -13.91 -1.82
CA PHE A 41 16.15 -12.80 -0.95
C PHE A 41 17.28 -12.34 -0.01
N TYR A 42 17.95 -13.27 0.68
CA TYR A 42 19.04 -12.92 1.61
C TYR A 42 20.25 -12.33 0.89
N LYS A 43 20.58 -12.87 -0.28
CA LYS A 43 21.72 -12.45 -1.08
C LYS A 43 21.51 -11.06 -1.69
N GLU A 44 20.38 -10.86 -2.34
CA GLU A 44 20.10 -9.68 -3.17
C GLU A 44 19.45 -8.53 -2.39
N LYS A 45 18.84 -8.80 -1.24
CA LYS A 45 18.15 -7.84 -0.36
C LYS A 45 17.19 -6.93 -1.15
N PRO A 46 16.19 -7.50 -1.83
CA PRO A 46 15.28 -6.73 -2.65
C PRO A 46 14.40 -5.80 -1.79
N ASP A 47 13.99 -4.69 -2.37
CA ASP A 47 13.05 -3.75 -1.76
C ASP A 47 11.59 -4.18 -1.96
N LEU A 48 11.32 -5.07 -2.94
CA LEU A 48 9.99 -5.63 -3.24
C LEU A 48 10.16 -6.96 -3.97
N ILE A 49 9.18 -7.85 -3.80
CA ILE A 49 9.14 -9.15 -4.46
C ILE A 49 7.87 -9.26 -5.29
N LEU A 50 8.02 -9.63 -6.56
CA LEU A 50 6.94 -10.13 -7.42
C LEU A 50 7.01 -11.65 -7.38
N LEU A 51 5.92 -12.31 -6.99
CA LEU A 51 5.92 -13.72 -6.67
C LEU A 51 4.77 -14.44 -7.35
N ASP A 52 5.09 -15.29 -8.33
CA ASP A 52 4.07 -16.20 -8.88
C ASP A 52 3.70 -17.26 -7.85
N ILE A 53 2.44 -17.68 -7.91
CA ILE A 53 1.92 -18.77 -7.09
C ILE A 53 2.39 -20.13 -7.61
N ASN A 54 2.32 -20.32 -8.92
CA ASN A 54 2.58 -21.61 -9.56
C ASN A 54 4.06 -21.76 -9.96
N LEU A 55 4.91 -22.04 -8.99
CA LEU A 55 6.35 -22.17 -9.20
C LEU A 55 6.81 -23.61 -9.04
N PRO A 56 7.81 -24.06 -9.81
CA PRO A 56 8.48 -25.33 -9.57
C PRO A 56 9.32 -25.28 -8.28
N GLY A 57 9.39 -26.40 -7.58
CA GLY A 57 10.14 -26.55 -6.33
C GLY A 57 9.30 -26.15 -5.12
N MET A 58 9.17 -24.88 -4.81
CA MET A 58 8.34 -24.36 -3.72
C MET A 58 7.26 -23.42 -4.28
N ASN A 59 6.00 -23.62 -3.88
CA ASN A 59 4.91 -22.78 -4.36
C ASN A 59 4.95 -21.37 -3.72
N GLY A 60 4.36 -20.39 -4.43
CA GLY A 60 4.38 -18.98 -4.02
C GLY A 60 3.75 -18.71 -2.66
N TRP A 61 2.73 -19.47 -2.25
CA TRP A 61 2.09 -19.32 -0.93
C TRP A 61 3.05 -19.65 0.22
N GLU A 62 3.82 -20.73 0.07
CA GLU A 62 4.81 -21.14 1.07
C GLU A 62 5.96 -20.13 1.16
N ILE A 63 6.39 -19.60 0.00
CA ILE A 63 7.44 -18.57 -0.09
C ILE A 63 6.95 -17.29 0.59
N CYS A 64 5.75 -16.82 0.27
CA CYS A 64 5.14 -15.63 0.86
C CYS A 64 5.09 -15.74 2.40
N LYS A 65 4.54 -16.86 2.91
CA LYS A 65 4.47 -17.11 4.36
C LYS A 65 5.84 -17.07 5.03
N LYS A 66 6.86 -17.72 4.43
CA LYS A 66 8.23 -17.74 4.97
C LYS A 66 8.86 -16.35 4.95
N LEU A 67 8.75 -15.61 3.83
CA LEU A 67 9.33 -14.29 3.70
C LEU A 67 8.67 -13.28 4.64
N LYS A 68 7.35 -13.33 4.82
CA LYS A 68 6.62 -12.45 5.75
C LYS A 68 6.94 -12.75 7.23
N ALA A 69 7.28 -13.98 7.55
CA ALA A 69 7.77 -14.32 8.88
C ALA A 69 9.20 -13.80 9.15
N LEU A 70 10.00 -13.56 8.10
CA LEU A 70 11.40 -13.16 8.17
C LEU A 70 11.61 -11.65 7.98
N SER A 71 10.71 -10.97 7.27
CA SER A 71 10.89 -9.57 6.88
C SER A 71 9.57 -8.86 6.62
N GLN A 72 9.64 -7.51 6.55
CA GLN A 72 8.55 -6.64 6.15
C GLN A 72 8.63 -6.24 4.66
N VAL A 73 9.44 -6.95 3.85
CA VAL A 73 9.54 -6.66 2.42
C VAL A 73 8.17 -6.76 1.75
N PRO A 74 7.76 -5.77 0.96
CA PRO A 74 6.51 -5.83 0.22
C PRO A 74 6.51 -6.98 -0.79
N ILE A 75 5.40 -7.74 -0.83
CA ILE A 75 5.21 -8.86 -1.75
C ILE A 75 3.93 -8.61 -2.56
N ILE A 76 4.05 -8.59 -3.88
CA ILE A 76 2.92 -8.64 -4.82
C ILE A 76 2.82 -10.06 -5.34
N MET A 77 1.70 -10.72 -5.07
CA MET A 77 1.43 -12.04 -5.66
C MET A 77 1.01 -11.87 -7.11
N VAL A 78 1.55 -12.71 -7.99
CA VAL A 78 1.17 -12.79 -9.40
C VAL A 78 0.47 -14.14 -9.61
N THR A 79 -0.75 -14.13 -10.17
CA THR A 79 -1.55 -15.36 -10.26
C THR A 79 -2.30 -15.47 -11.58
N ALA A 80 -2.45 -16.68 -12.10
CA ALA A 80 -3.29 -16.98 -13.25
C ALA A 80 -4.77 -17.25 -12.88
N ARG A 81 -5.14 -17.16 -11.59
CA ARG A 81 -6.46 -17.57 -11.12
C ARG A 81 -7.30 -16.39 -10.65
N ASP A 82 -8.52 -16.32 -11.16
CA ASP A 82 -9.56 -15.35 -10.82
C ASP A 82 -10.40 -15.80 -9.60
N SER A 83 -9.91 -16.73 -8.77
CA SER A 83 -10.72 -17.18 -7.65
C SER A 83 -10.58 -16.18 -6.49
N GLU A 84 -11.71 -15.64 -6.06
CA GLU A 84 -11.88 -14.86 -4.82
C GLU A 84 -11.19 -15.55 -3.61
N PHE A 85 -11.10 -16.88 -3.66
CA PHE A 85 -10.43 -17.71 -2.67
C PHE A 85 -8.90 -17.55 -2.66
N ASP A 86 -8.27 -17.39 -3.81
CA ASP A 86 -6.81 -17.17 -3.91
C ASP A 86 -6.43 -15.76 -3.45
N GLU A 87 -7.32 -14.78 -3.67
CA GLU A 87 -7.19 -13.41 -3.20
C GLU A 87 -7.25 -13.34 -1.67
N ILE A 88 -8.28 -13.90 -1.07
CA ILE A 88 -8.47 -13.98 0.38
C ILE A 88 -7.28 -14.69 1.03
N LYS A 89 -6.86 -15.83 0.49
CA LYS A 89 -5.72 -16.58 1.00
C LYS A 89 -4.40 -15.80 0.94
N GLY A 90 -4.20 -14.99 -0.11
CA GLY A 90 -3.02 -14.14 -0.24
C GLY A 90 -2.95 -13.07 0.84
N LEU A 91 -4.07 -12.42 1.11
CA LEU A 91 -4.19 -11.41 2.15
C LEU A 91 -4.01 -12.01 3.56
N GLU A 92 -4.57 -13.19 3.82
CA GLU A 92 -4.38 -13.93 5.09
C GLU A 92 -2.92 -14.32 5.34
N LEU A 93 -2.15 -14.62 4.28
CA LEU A 93 -0.73 -14.93 4.35
C LEU A 93 0.18 -13.69 4.44
N GLY A 94 -0.40 -12.49 4.39
CA GLY A 94 0.29 -11.23 4.60
C GLY A 94 0.90 -10.63 3.32
N ALA A 95 0.50 -11.07 2.12
CA ALA A 95 0.86 -10.36 0.89
C ALA A 95 0.33 -8.92 0.91
N ASP A 96 1.07 -7.98 0.34
CA ASP A 96 0.70 -6.56 0.38
C ASP A 96 -0.20 -6.16 -0.78
N ASP A 97 -0.14 -6.90 -1.88
CA ASP A 97 -1.03 -6.73 -3.05
C ASP A 97 -0.96 -7.99 -3.93
N TYR A 98 -1.84 -8.06 -4.92
CA TYR A 98 -1.77 -9.10 -5.94
C TYR A 98 -2.21 -8.57 -7.31
N ILE A 99 -1.87 -9.34 -8.35
CA ILE A 99 -2.22 -9.03 -9.73
C ILE A 99 -2.56 -10.31 -10.47
N THR A 100 -3.71 -10.33 -11.15
CA THR A 100 -4.17 -11.48 -11.93
C THR A 100 -3.64 -11.44 -13.36
N LYS A 101 -3.14 -12.58 -13.86
CA LYS A 101 -2.77 -12.78 -15.27
C LYS A 101 -4.04 -13.02 -16.11
N PRO A 102 -4.18 -12.40 -17.29
CA PRO A 102 -3.23 -11.50 -17.96
C PRO A 102 -3.31 -10.05 -17.42
N PHE A 103 -2.17 -9.40 -17.25
CA PHE A 103 -2.10 -8.01 -16.85
C PHE A 103 -1.22 -7.18 -17.80
N THR A 104 -1.40 -5.87 -17.77
CA THR A 104 -0.51 -4.97 -18.51
C THR A 104 0.67 -4.56 -17.62
N PRO A 105 1.89 -4.41 -18.18
CA PRO A 105 3.04 -3.90 -17.43
C PRO A 105 2.74 -2.56 -16.74
N LYS A 106 1.92 -1.71 -17.35
CA LYS A 106 1.50 -0.42 -16.77
C LYS A 106 0.75 -0.59 -15.45
N LEU A 107 -0.16 -1.58 -15.33
CA LEU A 107 -0.88 -1.87 -14.10
C LEU A 107 0.07 -2.33 -12.99
N LEU A 108 1.02 -3.20 -13.33
CA LEU A 108 2.05 -3.65 -12.40
C LEU A 108 2.89 -2.49 -11.88
N ILE A 109 3.37 -1.61 -12.77
CA ILE A 109 4.16 -0.42 -12.40
C ILE A 109 3.38 0.49 -11.45
N ILE A 110 2.08 0.72 -11.69
CA ILE A 110 1.22 1.51 -10.80
C ILE A 110 1.17 0.89 -9.40
N LYS A 111 0.96 -0.43 -9.30
CA LYS A 111 0.94 -1.15 -8.02
C LYS A 111 2.29 -1.07 -7.30
N LEU A 112 3.39 -1.31 -7.99
CA LEU A 112 4.73 -1.15 -7.42
C LEU A 112 4.98 0.27 -6.90
N LYS A 113 4.70 1.28 -7.73
CA LYS A 113 4.89 2.70 -7.35
C LYS A 113 4.03 3.06 -6.13
N LYS A 114 2.82 2.51 -6.02
CA LYS A 114 1.95 2.67 -4.84
C LYS A 114 2.61 2.08 -3.59
N LEU A 115 3.10 0.86 -3.65
CA LEU A 115 3.76 0.20 -2.51
C LEU A 115 5.07 0.90 -2.13
N PHE A 116 5.89 1.29 -3.09
CA PHE A 116 7.10 2.04 -2.81
C PHE A 116 6.84 3.44 -2.26
N LYS A 117 5.78 4.12 -2.65
CA LYS A 117 5.36 5.39 -2.04
C LYS A 117 4.91 5.18 -0.59
N LEU A 118 4.21 4.10 -0.30
CA LEU A 118 3.82 3.72 1.06
C LEU A 118 5.03 3.42 1.97
N SER A 119 6.12 2.90 1.40
CA SER A 119 7.35 2.56 2.14
C SER A 119 8.40 3.68 2.19
N ASN A 120 8.33 4.69 1.32
CA ASN A 120 9.36 5.74 1.20
C ASN A 120 8.92 7.14 1.65
N ASP A 121 7.63 7.44 1.65
CA ASP A 121 7.17 8.73 2.19
C ASP A 121 7.07 8.61 3.71
N THR A 122 8.18 8.88 4.41
CA THR A 122 8.16 8.97 5.87
C THR A 122 7.33 10.16 6.34
N PHE A 123 7.17 11.18 5.50
CA PHE A 123 6.35 12.35 5.79
C PHE A 123 5.66 12.89 4.53
N PHE A 124 4.56 13.55 4.73
CA PHE A 124 3.80 14.28 3.71
C PHE A 124 3.85 15.77 4.04
N LYS A 125 4.10 16.61 3.02
CA LYS A 125 4.08 18.08 3.16
C LYS A 125 3.13 18.70 2.16
N ILE A 126 2.22 19.57 2.66
CA ILE A 126 1.33 20.38 1.84
C ILE A 126 1.13 21.74 2.50
N GLY A 127 1.44 22.82 1.76
CA GLY A 127 1.46 24.15 2.35
C GLY A 127 2.32 24.16 3.62
N ASP A 128 1.70 24.55 4.72
CA ASP A 128 2.34 24.64 6.04
C ASP A 128 2.12 23.41 6.92
N ILE A 129 1.52 22.33 6.37
CA ILE A 129 1.31 21.07 7.09
C ILE A 129 2.41 20.08 6.73
N THR A 130 2.97 19.44 7.77
CA THR A 130 3.83 18.26 7.60
C THR A 130 3.28 17.13 8.48
N PHE A 131 3.11 15.94 7.93
CA PHE A 131 2.66 14.75 8.64
C PHE A 131 3.64 13.59 8.45
N ASP A 132 4.18 13.08 9.53
CA ASP A 132 5.07 11.91 9.55
C ASP A 132 4.26 10.64 9.73
N PHE A 133 4.27 9.76 8.74
CA PHE A 133 3.51 8.51 8.72
C PHE A 133 4.01 7.46 9.74
N ASN A 134 5.27 7.54 10.16
CA ASN A 134 5.87 6.57 11.09
C ASN A 134 5.60 6.95 12.55
N THR A 135 5.70 8.24 12.85
CA THR A 135 5.55 8.76 14.22
C THR A 135 4.16 9.31 14.51
N PHE A 136 3.31 9.44 13.45
CA PHE A 136 2.01 10.09 13.50
C PHE A 136 2.07 11.56 13.96
N LYS A 137 3.23 12.19 13.75
CA LYS A 137 3.46 13.57 14.10
C LYS A 137 2.87 14.48 13.02
N LEU A 138 1.98 15.37 13.44
CA LEU A 138 1.40 16.42 12.63
C LEU A 138 1.99 17.76 13.08
N ASP A 139 2.72 18.44 12.20
CA ASP A 139 3.19 19.80 12.39
C ASP A 139 2.31 20.75 11.56
N THR A 140 1.80 21.79 12.19
CA THR A 140 1.02 22.89 11.62
C THR A 140 1.66 24.23 12.00
N PRO A 141 1.23 25.38 11.42
CA PRO A 141 1.76 26.67 11.83
C PRO A 141 1.60 26.99 13.32
N GLU A 142 0.53 26.47 13.94
CA GLU A 142 0.19 26.77 15.33
C GLU A 142 0.83 25.81 16.32
N GLU A 143 0.86 24.51 15.98
CA GLU A 143 1.28 23.49 16.94
C GLU A 143 1.82 22.21 16.27
N SER A 144 2.50 21.41 17.09
CA SER A 144 2.99 20.09 16.73
C SER A 144 2.30 19.04 17.63
N ASN A 145 1.63 18.07 17.02
CA ASN A 145 0.85 17.05 17.73
C ASN A 145 1.24 15.64 17.27
N ILE A 146 1.29 14.70 18.21
CA ILE A 146 1.24 13.27 17.87
C ILE A 146 -0.22 12.86 17.85
N LEU A 147 -0.67 12.38 16.67
CA LEU A 147 -2.07 11.99 16.51
C LEU A 147 -2.34 10.60 17.12
N PRO A 148 -3.49 10.41 17.80
CA PRO A 148 -3.98 9.08 18.10
C PRO A 148 -4.17 8.26 16.84
N ARG A 149 -3.97 6.94 16.94
CA ARG A 149 -3.91 6.02 15.79
C ARG A 149 -5.05 6.21 14.77
N ARG A 150 -6.30 6.34 15.21
CA ARG A 150 -7.46 6.49 14.29
C ARG A 150 -7.47 7.85 13.57
N GLU A 151 -7.05 8.91 14.26
CA GLU A 151 -6.88 10.24 13.64
C GLU A 151 -5.75 10.21 12.60
N ALA A 152 -4.63 9.57 12.94
CA ALA A 152 -3.51 9.40 12.03
C ALA A 152 -3.90 8.59 10.80
N GLN A 153 -4.58 7.45 10.96
CA GLN A 153 -5.05 6.61 9.86
C GLN A 153 -6.00 7.36 8.92
N LEU A 154 -6.96 8.12 9.47
CA LEU A 154 -7.88 8.92 8.64
C LEU A 154 -7.15 10.04 7.90
N LEU A 155 -6.23 10.74 8.57
CA LEU A 155 -5.42 11.78 7.92
C LEU A 155 -4.55 11.18 6.83
N GLU A 156 -3.85 10.08 7.10
CA GLU A 156 -3.06 9.36 6.10
C GLU A 156 -3.90 8.97 4.89
N PHE A 157 -5.08 8.39 5.09
CA PHE A 157 -5.98 8.03 4.01
C PHE A 157 -6.35 9.23 3.14
N PHE A 158 -6.68 10.36 3.75
CA PHE A 158 -6.96 11.60 3.02
C PHE A 158 -5.76 12.13 2.25
N LEU A 159 -4.58 12.17 2.88
CA LEU A 159 -3.36 12.67 2.25
C LEU A 159 -2.94 11.83 1.04
N ARG A 160 -3.21 10.52 1.07
CA ARG A 160 -2.95 9.62 -0.04
C ARG A 160 -4.00 9.67 -1.16
N ASN A 161 -5.19 10.20 -0.86
CA ASN A 161 -6.35 10.23 -1.77
C ASN A 161 -6.92 11.65 -1.91
N GLN A 162 -6.04 12.61 -2.22
CA GLN A 162 -6.43 14.02 -2.33
C GLN A 162 -7.44 14.25 -3.44
N ASN A 163 -8.33 15.22 -3.22
CA ASN A 163 -9.34 15.68 -4.17
C ASN A 163 -10.38 14.61 -4.56
N ILE A 164 -10.42 13.48 -3.83
CA ILE A 164 -11.43 12.43 -4.00
C ILE A 164 -12.45 12.51 -2.86
N ILE A 165 -13.74 12.48 -3.23
CA ILE A 165 -14.85 12.47 -2.27
C ILE A 165 -15.10 11.04 -1.81
N PHE A 166 -15.11 10.82 -0.50
CA PHE A 166 -15.41 9.52 0.10
C PHE A 166 -16.67 9.57 0.95
N SER A 167 -17.50 8.53 0.88
CA SER A 167 -18.62 8.38 1.78
C SER A 167 -18.15 8.11 3.22
N ARG A 168 -19.03 8.36 4.19
CA ARG A 168 -18.75 8.01 5.59
C ARG A 168 -18.51 6.52 5.77
N GLU A 169 -19.29 5.70 5.10
CA GLU A 169 -19.16 4.24 5.09
C GLU A 169 -17.79 3.81 4.58
N THR A 170 -17.35 4.35 3.43
CA THR A 170 -16.00 4.07 2.90
C THR A 170 -14.93 4.44 3.89
N LEU A 171 -14.98 5.65 4.47
CA LEU A 171 -14.01 6.10 5.46
C LEU A 171 -14.03 5.26 6.74
N LEU A 172 -15.21 4.79 7.16
CA LEU A 172 -15.36 3.89 8.29
C LEU A 172 -14.65 2.56 8.01
N ASN A 173 -14.95 1.93 6.88
CA ASN A 173 -14.37 0.64 6.49
C ASN A 173 -12.84 0.72 6.36
N GLU A 174 -12.31 1.77 5.73
CA GLU A 174 -10.87 1.97 5.53
C GLU A 174 -10.09 2.21 6.84
N VAL A 175 -10.70 2.90 7.79
CA VAL A 175 -10.01 3.28 9.04
C VAL A 175 -10.29 2.30 10.17
N TRP A 176 -11.50 1.73 10.26
CA TRP A 176 -11.89 0.81 11.35
C TRP A 176 -11.93 -0.65 10.92
N GLY A 177 -12.00 -0.92 9.60
CA GLY A 177 -12.13 -2.27 9.04
C GLY A 177 -13.59 -2.70 8.93
N PHE A 178 -13.85 -3.71 8.08
CA PHE A 178 -15.21 -4.21 7.81
C PHE A 178 -15.89 -4.88 9.00
N GLU A 179 -15.13 -5.32 9.99
CA GLU A 179 -15.66 -5.93 11.23
C GLU A 179 -16.10 -4.91 12.29
N PHE A 180 -15.99 -3.63 11.99
CA PHE A 180 -16.41 -2.60 12.94
C PHE A 180 -17.91 -2.35 12.86
N PHE A 181 -18.67 -2.80 13.86
CA PHE A 181 -20.12 -2.62 13.97
C PHE A 181 -20.54 -1.25 14.54
N GLY A 182 -19.73 -0.21 14.40
CA GLY A 182 -20.04 1.13 14.89
C GLY A 182 -20.78 2.00 13.88
N ASP A 183 -21.32 3.13 14.38
CA ASP A 183 -22.04 4.13 13.57
C ASP A 183 -21.05 5.00 12.76
N GLU A 184 -21.43 5.40 11.54
CA GLU A 184 -20.73 6.36 10.68
C GLU A 184 -20.40 7.69 11.39
N ARG A 185 -21.10 8.05 12.47
CA ARG A 185 -20.80 9.19 13.34
C ARG A 185 -19.40 9.12 13.98
N ALA A 186 -18.81 7.93 14.02
CA ALA A 186 -17.41 7.78 14.44
C ALA A 186 -16.47 8.57 13.52
N VAL A 187 -16.72 8.57 12.22
CA VAL A 187 -15.98 9.35 11.23
C VAL A 187 -16.12 10.85 11.48
N ASP A 188 -17.36 11.33 11.68
CA ASP A 188 -17.62 12.75 11.95
C ASP A 188 -16.88 13.23 13.21
N THR A 189 -16.81 12.38 14.23
CA THR A 189 -16.09 12.66 15.48
C THR A 189 -14.58 12.81 15.24
N ILE A 190 -13.99 11.91 14.46
CA ILE A 190 -12.55 11.96 14.14
C ILE A 190 -12.26 13.16 13.22
N VAL A 191 -13.07 13.41 12.21
CA VAL A 191 -12.94 14.60 11.34
C VAL A 191 -12.96 15.88 12.17
N LYS A 192 -13.90 16.02 13.12
CA LYS A 192 -13.95 17.18 14.03
C LYS A 192 -12.66 17.36 14.84
N ARG A 193 -12.10 16.25 15.36
CA ARG A 193 -10.84 16.29 16.12
C ARG A 193 -9.64 16.64 15.23
N LEU A 194 -9.57 16.09 14.02
CA LEU A 194 -8.53 16.41 13.05
C LEU A 194 -8.58 17.89 12.66
N ARG A 195 -9.76 18.42 12.33
CA ARG A 195 -9.91 19.85 12.02
C ARG A 195 -9.42 20.75 13.16
N LYS A 196 -9.73 20.39 14.40
CA LYS A 196 -9.23 21.13 15.56
C LYS A 196 -7.71 21.15 15.62
N LYS A 197 -7.04 20.04 15.28
CA LYS A 197 -5.58 19.91 15.30
C LYS A 197 -4.91 20.50 14.08
N LEU A 198 -5.62 20.61 12.98
CA LEU A 198 -5.16 21.30 11.77
C LEU A 198 -5.19 22.83 11.93
N GLY A 199 -5.93 23.36 12.91
CA GLY A 199 -5.97 24.79 13.22
C GLY A 199 -6.43 25.62 12.01
N SER A 200 -5.63 26.60 11.58
CA SER A 200 -5.89 27.44 10.40
C SER A 200 -5.92 26.65 9.08
N CYS A 201 -5.41 25.42 9.10
CA CYS A 201 -5.38 24.52 7.95
C CYS A 201 -6.58 23.55 7.89
N ASP A 202 -7.62 23.73 8.72
CA ASP A 202 -8.79 22.85 8.80
C ASP A 202 -9.61 22.81 7.50
N ASN A 203 -9.51 23.85 6.69
CA ASN A 203 -10.16 23.99 5.40
C ASN A 203 -9.72 22.96 4.34
N TYR A 204 -8.60 22.24 4.55
CA TYR A 204 -8.24 21.11 3.70
C TYR A 204 -9.25 19.96 3.79
N ILE A 205 -9.88 19.72 4.94
CA ILE A 205 -10.91 18.70 5.06
C ILE A 205 -12.29 19.34 4.87
N LYS A 206 -12.90 19.15 3.69
CA LYS A 206 -14.22 19.70 3.38
C LYS A 206 -15.32 18.66 3.53
N SER A 207 -16.48 19.09 4.05
CA SER A 207 -17.68 18.25 4.08
C SER A 207 -18.43 18.39 2.76
N VAL A 208 -18.84 17.27 2.20
CA VAL A 208 -19.75 17.19 1.06
C VAL A 208 -21.11 16.74 1.58
N ARG A 209 -22.09 17.68 1.57
CA ARG A 209 -23.42 17.45 2.17
C ARG A 209 -24.10 16.22 1.59
N GLY A 210 -24.57 15.34 2.46
CA GLY A 210 -25.27 14.10 2.08
C GLY A 210 -24.36 12.98 1.55
N VAL A 211 -23.05 13.23 1.40
CA VAL A 211 -22.09 12.23 0.89
C VAL A 211 -21.05 11.88 1.95
N GLY A 212 -20.17 12.81 2.31
CA GLY A 212 -19.07 12.51 3.22
C GLY A 212 -18.03 13.62 3.25
N TYR A 213 -16.76 13.26 2.99
CA TYR A 213 -15.63 14.16 3.13
C TYR A 213 -14.65 14.07 1.98
N VAL A 214 -13.89 15.14 1.78
CA VAL A 214 -12.78 15.24 0.82
C VAL A 214 -11.65 16.04 1.44
N PHE A 215 -10.41 15.64 1.17
CA PHE A 215 -9.22 16.46 1.45
C PHE A 215 -8.87 17.24 0.18
N LYS A 216 -9.06 18.56 0.23
CA LYS A 216 -8.79 19.45 -0.89
C LYS A 216 -7.45 20.15 -0.74
N THR A 217 -6.69 20.21 -1.85
CA THR A 217 -5.33 20.77 -1.90
C THR A 217 -5.23 22.07 -2.70
N ASP A 218 -6.34 22.53 -3.23
CA ASP A 218 -6.53 23.75 -4.06
C ASP A 218 -7.65 24.67 -3.53
#